data_0bfd320f69aa08f13c7404d421e2e196
#
_entry.id   0bfd320f69aa08f13c7404d421e2e196
#
_cell.length_a   1.000
_cell.length_b   1.000
_cell.length_c   1.000
_cell.angle_alpha   90.00
_cell.angle_beta   90.00
_cell.angle_gamma   90.00
#
_symmetry.space_group_name_H-M   'P 1'
#
loop_
_entity.id
_entity.type
_entity.pdbx_description
1 polymer ?
#
loop_
_entity_poly.entity_id
_entity_poly.type
_entity_poly.pdbx_seq_one_letter_code
_entity_poly.pdbx_strand_id
1 'polypeptide(L)'
;NSPTGEVFNLSMEDVAVATAKALRAAKLVFLSDAPVEDARGRLMPELSAQEAELLLAQGKNLTADTRLYLTHAVEAVRAGVARAHVVSHKVDGALLLELFTHGGSGSMITADKLERLRPASIDDIGGILQLIEPLEADGTLVYRGRELLEREVQSFFVIEHDGVIVGCAALYPLAGKSAELAALAVRPEYQGRGYGEKLLEHGEVEARQLGFKKLFVLTTRTAHWFIERGFAEAAIGALPESKKALYNWQRRSKVLLKKL
;
A
#
# COMPACT_ATOMS: atom_id res chain seq x y z
N ASN A 1 43.65 -7.32 4.55
CA ASN A 1 44.76 -7.84 3.73
C ASN A 1 44.26 -9.01 2.89
N SER A 2 44.76 -9.16 1.67
CA SER A 2 44.54 -10.38 0.89
C SER A 2 45.26 -11.59 1.51
N PRO A 3 44.92 -12.82 1.12
CA PRO A 3 45.70 -14.00 1.48
C PRO A 3 47.16 -13.91 1.06
N THR A 4 47.48 -13.07 0.09
CA THR A 4 48.83 -12.77 -0.45
C THR A 4 49.57 -11.65 0.30
N GLY A 5 48.92 -11.05 1.34
CA GLY A 5 49.51 -9.98 2.14
C GLY A 5 49.38 -8.57 1.61
N GLU A 6 48.66 -8.40 0.51
CA GLU A 6 48.40 -7.04 -0.05
C GLU A 6 47.47 -6.23 0.83
N VAL A 7 47.71 -4.94 0.92
CA VAL A 7 46.90 -3.99 1.69
C VAL A 7 45.95 -3.27 0.72
N PHE A 8 44.64 -3.36 0.97
CA PHE A 8 43.62 -2.64 0.21
C PHE A 8 43.03 -1.53 1.08
N ASN A 9 42.77 -0.40 0.48
CA ASN A 9 41.96 0.66 1.05
C ASN A 9 40.50 0.39 0.68
N LEU A 10 39.65 0.10 1.67
CA LEU A 10 38.24 -0.20 1.48
C LEU A 10 37.40 0.92 2.11
N SER A 11 36.28 1.28 1.46
CA SER A 11 35.31 2.18 2.07
C SER A 11 34.58 1.46 3.22
N MET A 12 34.12 2.21 4.20
CA MET A 12 33.33 1.62 5.30
C MET A 12 32.00 1.08 4.77
N GLU A 13 31.44 1.71 3.77
CA GLU A 13 30.18 1.35 3.12
C GLU A 13 30.28 0.00 2.43
N ASP A 14 31.35 -0.23 1.65
CA ASP A 14 31.61 -1.52 0.99
C ASP A 14 31.74 -2.65 2.04
N VAL A 15 32.48 -2.38 3.12
CA VAL A 15 32.63 -3.34 4.22
C VAL A 15 31.30 -3.61 4.91
N ALA A 16 30.47 -2.59 5.13
CA ALA A 16 29.16 -2.73 5.75
C ALA A 16 28.22 -3.60 4.87
N VAL A 17 28.17 -3.34 3.56
CA VAL A 17 27.36 -4.13 2.60
C VAL A 17 27.85 -5.57 2.56
N ALA A 18 29.16 -5.80 2.41
CA ALA A 18 29.74 -7.15 2.37
C ALA A 18 29.47 -7.92 3.67
N THR A 19 29.59 -7.25 4.82
CA THR A 19 29.32 -7.84 6.14
C THR A 19 27.83 -8.19 6.30
N ALA A 20 26.93 -7.25 5.97
CA ALA A 20 25.50 -7.47 6.04
C ALA A 20 25.05 -8.64 5.16
N LYS A 21 25.59 -8.74 3.95
CA LYS A 21 25.37 -9.85 3.03
C LYS A 21 25.85 -11.18 3.60
N ALA A 22 27.10 -11.23 4.10
CA ALA A 22 27.69 -12.44 4.65
C ALA A 22 26.93 -12.98 5.88
N LEU A 23 26.46 -12.07 6.74
CA LEU A 23 25.66 -12.39 7.93
C LEU A 23 24.17 -12.63 7.61
N ARG A 24 23.73 -12.45 6.37
CA ARG A 24 22.29 -12.42 6.00
C ARG A 24 21.49 -11.50 6.94
N ALA A 25 22.02 -10.30 7.15
CA ALA A 25 21.41 -9.36 8.07
C ALA A 25 19.96 -9.03 7.65
N ALA A 26 19.06 -8.99 8.63
CA ALA A 26 17.69 -8.60 8.42
C ALA A 26 17.58 -7.10 8.07
N LYS A 27 18.49 -6.28 8.63
CA LYS A 27 18.52 -4.83 8.41
C LYS A 27 19.97 -4.34 8.31
N LEU A 28 20.22 -3.40 7.40
CA LEU A 28 21.43 -2.58 7.33
C LEU A 28 21.02 -1.12 7.48
N VAL A 29 21.62 -0.40 8.42
CA VAL A 29 21.28 1.01 8.67
C VAL A 29 22.49 1.88 8.39
N PHE A 30 22.31 2.87 7.52
CA PHE A 30 23.26 3.94 7.27
C PHE A 30 22.80 5.21 8.00
N LEU A 31 23.70 5.83 8.76
CA LEU A 31 23.45 7.10 9.41
C LEU A 31 23.99 8.23 8.51
N SER A 32 23.07 8.96 7.90
CA SER A 32 23.31 10.04 6.94
C SER A 32 23.08 11.41 7.57
N ASP A 33 23.51 12.46 6.88
CA ASP A 33 23.21 13.85 7.25
C ASP A 33 21.73 14.23 7.00
N ALA A 34 21.05 13.52 6.11
CA ALA A 34 19.61 13.67 5.81
C ALA A 34 19.00 12.34 5.37
N PRO A 35 17.69 12.13 5.61
CA PRO A 35 16.97 11.00 5.01
C PRO A 35 16.79 11.21 3.49
N VAL A 36 16.17 10.26 2.80
CA VAL A 36 15.84 10.44 1.37
C VAL A 36 14.56 11.27 1.25
N GLU A 37 14.63 12.35 0.49
CA GLU A 37 13.52 13.28 0.26
C GLU A 37 13.14 13.36 -1.22
N ASP A 38 11.87 13.63 -1.48
CA ASP A 38 11.37 13.90 -2.84
C ASP A 38 11.75 15.30 -3.33
N ALA A 39 11.39 15.64 -4.56
CA ALA A 39 11.67 16.96 -5.15
C ALA A 39 11.01 18.14 -4.41
N ARG A 40 10.10 17.88 -3.49
CA ARG A 40 9.41 18.87 -2.66
C ARG A 40 9.94 18.92 -1.22
N GLY A 41 11.02 18.20 -0.91
CA GLY A 41 11.60 18.12 0.43
C GLY A 41 10.76 17.29 1.41
N ARG A 42 9.92 16.38 0.91
CA ARG A 42 9.13 15.48 1.77
C ARG A 42 9.87 14.17 1.91
N LEU A 43 9.95 13.67 3.14
CA LEU A 43 10.50 12.36 3.44
C LEU A 43 9.86 11.28 2.53
N MET A 44 10.71 10.44 1.95
CA MET A 44 10.30 9.21 1.28
C MET A 44 10.54 8.04 2.24
N PRO A 45 9.54 7.65 3.04
CA PRO A 45 9.75 6.70 4.12
C PRO A 45 10.05 5.29 3.61
N GLU A 46 9.71 5.01 2.36
CA GLU A 46 9.83 3.69 1.75
C GLU A 46 10.11 3.81 0.26
N LEU A 47 11.11 3.06 -0.22
CA LEU A 47 11.48 2.96 -1.63
C LEU A 47 11.79 1.50 -1.99
N SER A 48 11.35 1.08 -3.17
CA SER A 48 11.95 -0.07 -3.81
C SER A 48 13.34 0.27 -4.37
N ALA A 49 14.18 -0.72 -4.56
CA ALA A 49 15.49 -0.52 -5.20
C ALA A 49 15.36 0.16 -6.56
N GLN A 50 14.34 -0.16 -7.35
CA GLN A 50 14.06 0.48 -8.62
C GLN A 50 13.73 1.97 -8.49
N GLU A 51 12.91 2.35 -7.51
CA GLU A 51 12.57 3.77 -7.25
C GLU A 51 13.79 4.54 -6.76
N ALA A 52 14.62 3.92 -5.91
CA ALA A 52 15.88 4.50 -5.44
C ALA A 52 16.89 4.70 -6.60
N GLU A 53 17.03 3.73 -7.50
CA GLU A 53 17.86 3.81 -8.69
C GLU A 53 17.40 4.95 -9.62
N LEU A 54 16.09 5.11 -9.84
CA LEU A 54 15.53 6.21 -10.62
C LEU A 54 15.83 7.57 -9.98
N LEU A 55 15.69 7.67 -8.66
CA LEU A 55 16.01 8.88 -7.91
C LEU A 55 17.51 9.24 -8.02
N LEU A 56 18.40 8.25 -7.89
CA LEU A 56 19.83 8.40 -8.08
C LEU A 56 20.19 8.89 -9.49
N ALA A 57 19.51 8.35 -10.51
CA ALA A 57 19.72 8.74 -11.91
C ALA A 57 19.25 10.17 -12.20
N GLN A 58 18.17 10.64 -11.58
CA GLN A 58 17.68 12.01 -11.76
C GLN A 58 18.61 13.08 -11.16
N GLY A 59 19.43 12.73 -10.21
CA GLY A 59 20.51 13.56 -9.68
C GLY A 59 20.10 14.80 -8.88
N LYS A 60 18.81 14.99 -8.60
CA LYS A 60 18.28 16.18 -7.93
C LYS A 60 17.95 15.91 -6.48
N ASN A 61 18.19 16.91 -5.62
CA ASN A 61 17.77 16.98 -4.19
C ASN A 61 18.39 15.95 -3.22
N LEU A 62 19.42 15.22 -3.61
CA LEU A 62 20.17 14.37 -2.67
C LEU A 62 21.49 15.04 -2.30
N THR A 63 21.81 15.09 -1.00
CA THR A 63 23.16 15.46 -0.57
C THR A 63 24.17 14.42 -1.07
N ALA A 64 25.46 14.77 -1.09
CA ALA A 64 26.50 13.81 -1.50
C ALA A 64 26.50 12.57 -0.58
N ASP A 65 26.30 12.79 0.71
CA ASP A 65 26.25 11.79 1.75
C ASP A 65 25.03 10.86 1.58
N THR A 66 23.82 11.44 1.46
CA THR A 66 22.59 10.67 1.21
C THR A 66 22.68 9.87 -0.08
N ARG A 67 23.28 10.44 -1.15
CA ARG A 67 23.50 9.73 -2.42
C ARG A 67 24.40 8.51 -2.24
N LEU A 68 25.50 8.68 -1.51
CA LEU A 68 26.45 7.60 -1.21
C LEU A 68 25.74 6.44 -0.52
N TYR A 69 25.07 6.73 0.59
CA TYR A 69 24.40 5.70 1.38
C TYR A 69 23.20 5.08 0.66
N LEU A 70 22.45 5.87 -0.11
CA LEU A 70 21.34 5.33 -0.91
C LEU A 70 21.87 4.34 -1.98
N THR A 71 23.02 4.63 -2.60
CA THR A 71 23.67 3.71 -3.57
C THR A 71 24.02 2.39 -2.91
N HIS A 72 24.68 2.40 -1.76
CA HIS A 72 25.04 1.19 -1.02
C HIS A 72 23.83 0.46 -0.41
N ALA A 73 22.77 1.21 -0.04
CA ALA A 73 21.52 0.62 0.41
C ALA A 73 20.85 -0.20 -0.72
N VAL A 74 20.80 0.34 -1.95
CA VAL A 74 20.33 -0.39 -3.13
C VAL A 74 21.17 -1.64 -3.40
N GLU A 75 22.50 -1.50 -3.36
CA GLU A 75 23.41 -2.62 -3.54
C GLU A 75 23.17 -3.73 -2.49
N ALA A 76 23.02 -3.36 -1.23
CA ALA A 76 22.77 -4.30 -0.15
C ALA A 76 21.48 -5.10 -0.36
N VAL A 77 20.37 -4.45 -0.71
CA VAL A 77 19.08 -5.15 -0.91
C VAL A 77 19.09 -5.98 -2.19
N ARG A 78 19.73 -5.52 -3.26
CA ARG A 78 19.96 -6.34 -4.47
C ARG A 78 20.82 -7.56 -4.19
N ALA A 79 21.73 -7.47 -3.21
CA ALA A 79 22.59 -8.57 -2.78
C ALA A 79 21.92 -9.53 -1.77
N GLY A 80 20.65 -9.29 -1.40
CA GLY A 80 19.84 -10.18 -0.56
C GLY A 80 19.72 -9.75 0.91
N VAL A 81 20.17 -8.57 1.31
CA VAL A 81 19.81 -7.98 2.60
C VAL A 81 18.31 -7.63 2.53
N ALA A 82 17.53 -8.05 3.52
CA ALA A 82 16.09 -7.90 3.45
C ALA A 82 15.65 -6.43 3.41
N ARG A 83 16.29 -5.55 4.18
CA ARG A 83 16.00 -4.11 4.26
C ARG A 83 17.28 -3.32 4.50
N ALA A 84 17.40 -2.18 3.83
CA ALA A 84 18.41 -1.18 4.15
C ALA A 84 17.71 0.13 4.52
N HIS A 85 18.28 0.89 5.45
CA HIS A 85 17.70 2.12 5.95
C HIS A 85 18.72 3.26 5.84
N VAL A 86 18.25 4.42 5.42
CA VAL A 86 19.02 5.68 5.45
C VAL A 86 18.33 6.60 6.44
N VAL A 87 19.01 6.85 7.56
CA VAL A 87 18.45 7.55 8.73
C VAL A 87 19.30 8.78 9.05
N SER A 88 18.68 9.91 9.36
CA SER A 88 19.44 11.10 9.71
C SER A 88 20.05 10.99 11.11
N HIS A 89 21.36 11.19 11.22
CA HIS A 89 22.05 11.25 12.51
C HIS A 89 21.79 12.57 13.26
N LYS A 90 21.17 13.57 12.60
CA LYS A 90 20.87 14.89 13.20
C LYS A 90 19.59 14.89 14.03
N VAL A 91 18.78 13.84 13.94
CA VAL A 91 17.54 13.71 14.70
C VAL A 91 17.79 12.84 15.92
N ASP A 92 17.56 13.40 17.11
CA ASP A 92 17.72 12.65 18.36
C ASP A 92 16.73 11.47 18.42
N GLY A 93 17.22 10.31 18.79
CA GLY A 93 16.42 9.09 18.84
C GLY A 93 16.01 8.51 17.47
N ALA A 94 16.47 9.08 16.35
CA ALA A 94 16.07 8.65 15.01
C ALA A 94 16.24 7.14 14.79
N LEU A 95 17.37 6.58 15.21
CA LEU A 95 17.63 5.13 15.08
C LEU A 95 16.62 4.29 15.86
N LEU A 96 16.22 4.72 17.06
CA LEU A 96 15.21 4.02 17.85
C LEU A 96 13.83 4.12 17.20
N LEU A 97 13.47 5.30 16.72
CA LEU A 97 12.22 5.50 15.99
C LEU A 97 12.15 4.61 14.74
N GLU A 98 13.26 4.55 13.98
CA GLU A 98 13.32 3.73 12.76
C GLU A 98 13.22 2.23 13.05
N LEU A 99 13.81 1.75 14.13
CA LEU A 99 13.85 0.32 14.42
C LEU A 99 12.62 -0.19 15.17
N PHE A 100 11.95 0.65 15.95
CA PHE A 100 10.91 0.24 16.91
C PHE A 100 9.53 0.87 16.67
N THR A 101 9.37 1.75 15.67
CA THR A 101 8.06 2.31 15.34
C THR A 101 7.66 2.00 13.89
N HIS A 102 6.35 1.93 13.63
CA HIS A 102 5.82 1.72 12.27
C HIS A 102 6.07 2.92 11.33
N GLY A 103 6.13 4.12 11.89
CA GLY A 103 6.31 5.34 11.08
C GLY A 103 7.76 5.60 10.69
N GLY A 104 8.72 5.06 11.44
CA GLY A 104 10.13 5.33 11.24
C GLY A 104 10.49 6.82 11.34
N SER A 105 11.72 7.15 11.03
CA SER A 105 12.21 8.54 10.89
C SER A 105 13.15 8.70 9.70
N GLY A 106 13.46 7.61 9.03
CA GLY A 106 14.35 7.51 7.89
C GLY A 106 13.63 7.02 6.64
N SER A 107 14.43 6.53 5.71
CA SER A 107 13.97 5.95 4.45
C SER A 107 14.38 4.48 4.41
N MET A 108 13.42 3.60 4.30
CA MET A 108 13.62 2.16 4.16
C MET A 108 13.68 1.79 2.68
N ILE A 109 14.69 1.04 2.30
CA ILE A 109 14.88 0.51 0.95
C ILE A 109 14.70 -1.01 0.97
N THR A 110 13.93 -1.54 0.01
CA THR A 110 13.68 -2.97 -0.18
C THR A 110 13.95 -3.37 -1.62
N ALA A 111 14.21 -4.64 -1.89
CA ALA A 111 14.48 -5.11 -3.27
C ALA A 111 13.29 -4.83 -4.20
N ASP A 112 12.09 -5.12 -3.74
CA ASP A 112 10.82 -4.92 -4.45
C ASP A 112 9.86 -4.08 -3.60
N LYS A 113 8.77 -3.62 -4.22
CA LYS A 113 7.70 -2.96 -3.46
C LYS A 113 7.11 -3.91 -2.43
N LEU A 114 6.93 -3.41 -1.20
CA LEU A 114 6.29 -4.18 -0.14
C LEU A 114 4.78 -4.31 -0.34
N GLU A 115 4.19 -3.45 -1.16
CA GLU A 115 2.77 -3.48 -1.46
C GLU A 115 2.45 -4.41 -2.63
N ARG A 116 1.41 -5.22 -2.47
CA ARG A 116 0.85 -6.06 -3.53
C ARG A 116 -0.67 -5.93 -3.53
N LEU A 117 -1.23 -5.56 -4.68
CA LEU A 117 -2.67 -5.66 -4.91
C LEU A 117 -2.94 -7.01 -5.59
N ARG A 118 -3.79 -7.83 -4.99
CA ARG A 118 -4.07 -9.21 -5.45
C ARG A 118 -5.48 -9.65 -5.06
N PRO A 119 -6.04 -10.67 -5.72
CA PRO A 119 -7.24 -11.35 -5.25
C PRO A 119 -7.05 -11.83 -3.81
N ALA A 120 -8.13 -11.80 -3.03
CA ALA A 120 -8.12 -12.31 -1.66
C ALA A 120 -8.20 -13.84 -1.64
N SER A 121 -7.63 -14.42 -0.60
CA SER A 121 -7.68 -15.85 -0.29
C SER A 121 -8.35 -16.10 1.07
N ILE A 122 -8.62 -17.34 1.39
CA ILE A 122 -9.15 -17.74 2.72
C ILE A 122 -8.25 -17.26 3.86
N ASP A 123 -6.94 -17.25 3.65
CA ASP A 123 -5.98 -16.82 4.67
C ASP A 123 -6.08 -15.32 5.00
N ASP A 124 -6.66 -14.52 4.10
CA ASP A 124 -6.82 -13.07 4.26
C ASP A 124 -8.05 -12.69 5.10
N ILE A 125 -8.96 -13.63 5.36
CA ILE A 125 -10.23 -13.35 6.07
C ILE A 125 -10.00 -12.66 7.41
N GLY A 126 -9.00 -13.11 8.17
CA GLY A 126 -8.66 -12.48 9.45
C GLY A 126 -8.23 -11.02 9.31
N GLY A 127 -7.41 -10.72 8.30
CA GLY A 127 -6.96 -9.36 7.99
C GLY A 127 -8.09 -8.48 7.46
N ILE A 128 -8.96 -9.02 6.61
CA ILE A 128 -10.15 -8.31 6.09
C ILE A 128 -11.10 -7.97 7.24
N LEU A 129 -11.40 -8.92 8.14
CA LEU A 129 -12.26 -8.68 9.30
C LEU A 129 -11.72 -7.55 10.18
N GLN A 130 -10.44 -7.60 10.55
CA GLN A 130 -9.80 -6.53 11.33
C GLN A 130 -9.93 -5.15 10.68
N LEU A 131 -10.01 -5.11 9.35
CA LEU A 131 -10.12 -3.88 8.59
C LEU A 131 -11.57 -3.36 8.54
N ILE A 132 -12.56 -4.25 8.36
CA ILE A 132 -13.96 -3.85 8.15
C ILE A 132 -14.78 -3.79 9.43
N GLU A 133 -14.49 -4.59 10.46
CA GLU A 133 -15.28 -4.63 11.72
C GLU A 133 -15.46 -3.25 12.37
N PRO A 134 -14.45 -2.37 12.47
CA PRO A 134 -14.65 -1.03 13.01
C PRO A 134 -15.63 -0.18 12.18
N LEU A 135 -15.59 -0.36 10.84
CA LEU A 135 -16.45 0.36 9.89
C LEU A 135 -17.87 -0.22 9.82
N GLU A 136 -18.04 -1.47 10.18
CA GLU A 136 -19.35 -2.11 10.36
C GLU A 136 -20.00 -1.65 11.66
N ALA A 137 -19.23 -1.58 12.75
CA ALA A 137 -19.68 -1.15 14.06
C ALA A 137 -20.17 0.31 14.04
N ASP A 138 -19.53 1.18 13.27
CA ASP A 138 -19.91 2.59 13.13
C ASP A 138 -20.97 2.85 12.03
N GLY A 139 -21.43 1.79 11.33
CA GLY A 139 -22.44 1.86 10.29
C GLY A 139 -21.92 2.35 8.92
N THR A 140 -20.60 2.51 8.74
CA THR A 140 -19.99 2.89 7.46
C THR A 140 -20.07 1.75 6.45
N LEU A 141 -19.85 0.50 6.87
CA LEU A 141 -20.02 -0.69 6.04
C LEU A 141 -21.22 -1.54 6.49
N VAL A 142 -21.69 -2.39 5.61
CA VAL A 142 -22.71 -3.41 5.93
C VAL A 142 -22.03 -4.56 6.62
N TYR A 143 -22.61 -5.06 7.69
CA TYR A 143 -22.10 -6.21 8.42
C TYR A 143 -21.93 -7.44 7.52
N ARG A 144 -20.76 -8.06 7.60
CA ARG A 144 -20.39 -9.30 6.92
C ARG A 144 -19.73 -10.23 7.91
N GLY A 145 -20.51 -11.13 8.48
CA GLY A 145 -19.94 -12.16 9.37
C GLY A 145 -18.90 -13.02 8.65
N ARG A 146 -18.01 -13.66 9.41
CA ARG A 146 -16.93 -14.50 8.91
C ARG A 146 -17.37 -15.52 7.87
N GLU A 147 -18.46 -16.22 8.12
CA GLU A 147 -19.01 -17.25 7.20
C GLU A 147 -19.41 -16.66 5.84
N LEU A 148 -19.94 -15.43 5.82
CA LEU A 148 -20.27 -14.75 4.57
C LEU A 148 -19.00 -14.39 3.79
N LEU A 149 -17.98 -13.85 4.48
CA LEU A 149 -16.70 -13.53 3.85
C LEU A 149 -16.01 -14.77 3.27
N GLU A 150 -16.02 -15.88 3.99
CA GLU A 150 -15.46 -17.14 3.50
C GLU A 150 -16.14 -17.63 2.22
N ARG A 151 -17.46 -17.45 2.09
CA ARG A 151 -18.21 -17.78 0.86
C ARG A 151 -17.95 -16.80 -0.28
N GLU A 152 -17.72 -15.54 0.02
CA GLU A 152 -17.61 -14.47 -0.96
C GLU A 152 -16.16 -14.01 -1.22
N VAL A 153 -15.16 -14.68 -0.63
CA VAL A 153 -13.75 -14.29 -0.71
C VAL A 153 -13.26 -14.09 -2.14
N GLN A 154 -13.79 -14.84 -3.08
CA GLN A 154 -13.47 -14.73 -4.51
C GLN A 154 -13.88 -13.37 -5.13
N SER A 155 -14.80 -12.65 -4.50
CA SER A 155 -15.20 -11.31 -4.92
C SER A 155 -14.31 -10.22 -4.36
N PHE A 156 -13.44 -10.56 -3.40
CA PHE A 156 -12.56 -9.62 -2.73
C PHE A 156 -11.18 -9.55 -3.38
N PHE A 157 -10.61 -8.36 -3.34
CA PHE A 157 -9.20 -8.13 -3.59
C PHE A 157 -8.63 -7.25 -2.47
N VAL A 158 -7.35 -7.43 -2.21
CA VAL A 158 -6.68 -6.84 -1.06
C VAL A 158 -5.40 -6.13 -1.49
N ILE A 159 -5.04 -5.10 -0.75
CA ILE A 159 -3.67 -4.58 -0.74
C ILE A 159 -3.00 -5.15 0.50
N GLU A 160 -2.02 -6.00 0.24
CA GLU A 160 -1.07 -6.49 1.24
C GLU A 160 0.14 -5.56 1.25
N HIS A 161 0.58 -5.18 2.43
CA HIS A 161 1.79 -4.41 2.64
C HIS A 161 2.61 -5.07 3.74
N ASP A 162 3.81 -5.53 3.40
CA ASP A 162 4.70 -6.25 4.34
C ASP A 162 3.99 -7.39 5.11
N GLY A 163 3.20 -8.20 4.39
CA GLY A 163 2.46 -9.34 4.97
C GLY A 163 1.19 -8.96 5.75
N VAL A 164 0.84 -7.68 5.81
CA VAL A 164 -0.37 -7.20 6.50
C VAL A 164 -1.40 -6.71 5.49
N ILE A 165 -2.66 -7.09 5.65
CA ILE A 165 -3.76 -6.54 4.83
C ILE A 165 -4.05 -5.11 5.30
N VAL A 166 -3.78 -4.15 4.42
CA VAL A 166 -3.92 -2.71 4.69
C VAL A 166 -5.08 -2.06 3.94
N GLY A 167 -5.62 -2.75 2.95
CA GLY A 167 -6.80 -2.32 2.21
C GLY A 167 -7.54 -3.50 1.59
N CYS A 168 -8.85 -3.36 1.42
CA CYS A 168 -9.67 -4.32 0.71
C CYS A 168 -10.79 -3.64 -0.05
N ALA A 169 -11.32 -4.32 -1.06
CA ALA A 169 -12.61 -4.03 -1.69
C ALA A 169 -13.19 -5.32 -2.29
N ALA A 170 -14.46 -5.29 -2.62
CA ALA A 170 -15.13 -6.41 -3.27
C ALA A 170 -15.89 -5.94 -4.50
N LEU A 171 -15.89 -6.74 -5.57
CA LEU A 171 -16.63 -6.51 -6.80
C LEU A 171 -17.74 -7.57 -6.94
N TYR A 172 -19.00 -7.13 -6.91
CA TYR A 172 -20.16 -8.01 -7.03
C TYR A 172 -20.85 -7.79 -8.37
N PRO A 173 -20.98 -8.86 -9.19
CA PRO A 173 -21.79 -8.81 -10.40
C PRO A 173 -23.25 -8.49 -10.08
N LEU A 174 -23.86 -7.61 -10.88
CA LEU A 174 -25.26 -7.27 -10.83
C LEU A 174 -25.90 -7.48 -12.22
N ALA A 175 -27.23 -7.57 -12.27
CA ALA A 175 -27.96 -7.67 -13.52
C ALA A 175 -27.76 -6.44 -14.42
N GLY A 176 -28.03 -6.57 -15.74
CA GLY A 176 -27.99 -5.46 -16.67
C GLY A 176 -26.60 -4.95 -17.01
N LYS A 177 -25.58 -5.84 -17.08
CA LYS A 177 -24.17 -5.48 -17.33
C LYS A 177 -23.65 -4.43 -16.34
N SER A 178 -24.01 -4.58 -15.08
CA SER A 178 -23.56 -3.72 -13.99
C SER A 178 -22.87 -4.52 -12.89
N ALA A 179 -22.06 -3.84 -12.10
CA ALA A 179 -21.41 -4.38 -10.91
C ALA A 179 -21.51 -3.40 -9.75
N GLU A 180 -21.31 -3.88 -8.54
CA GLU A 180 -21.17 -3.08 -7.33
C GLU A 180 -19.77 -3.22 -6.79
N LEU A 181 -19.10 -2.09 -6.56
CA LEU A 181 -17.90 -2.03 -5.73
C LEU A 181 -18.31 -1.78 -4.29
N ALA A 182 -18.00 -2.72 -3.42
CA ALA A 182 -18.40 -2.68 -2.01
C ALA A 182 -17.21 -2.93 -1.09
N ALA A 183 -17.42 -2.76 0.21
CA ALA A 183 -16.42 -3.03 1.25
C ALA A 183 -15.04 -2.36 1.03
N LEU A 184 -14.99 -1.22 0.31
CA LEU A 184 -13.77 -0.48 0.14
C LEU A 184 -13.33 0.11 1.46
N ALA A 185 -12.21 -0.36 1.98
CA ALA A 185 -11.65 0.03 3.25
C ALA A 185 -10.12 0.11 3.17
N VAL A 186 -9.53 1.06 3.88
CA VAL A 186 -8.08 1.23 4.02
C VAL A 186 -7.77 1.51 5.49
N ARG A 187 -6.77 0.86 6.06
CA ARG A 187 -6.31 1.09 7.44
C ARG A 187 -6.01 2.56 7.66
N PRO A 188 -6.39 3.15 8.81
CA PRO A 188 -6.19 4.57 9.09
C PRO A 188 -4.73 5.03 8.89
N GLU A 189 -3.75 4.22 9.31
CA GLU A 189 -2.32 4.52 9.22
C GLU A 189 -1.79 4.55 7.78
N TYR A 190 -2.56 3.99 6.85
CA TYR A 190 -2.23 3.90 5.42
C TYR A 190 -3.10 4.79 4.54
N GLN A 191 -4.05 5.54 5.12
CA GLN A 191 -4.85 6.52 4.39
C GLN A 191 -3.97 7.68 3.89
N GLY A 192 -4.40 8.35 2.82
CA GLY A 192 -3.63 9.42 2.19
C GLY A 192 -2.44 8.97 1.33
N ARG A 193 -2.16 7.66 1.26
CA ARG A 193 -1.09 7.08 0.43
C ARG A 193 -1.55 6.58 -0.94
N GLY A 194 -2.79 6.89 -1.34
CA GLY A 194 -3.35 6.47 -2.64
C GLY A 194 -3.91 5.05 -2.70
N TYR A 195 -3.99 4.32 -1.58
CA TYR A 195 -4.49 2.93 -1.58
C TYR A 195 -5.97 2.81 -1.91
N GLY A 196 -6.78 3.79 -1.49
CA GLY A 196 -8.19 3.85 -1.88
C GLY A 196 -8.37 3.99 -3.39
N GLU A 197 -7.57 4.86 -4.01
CA GLU A 197 -7.52 5.05 -5.46
C GLU A 197 -7.12 3.76 -6.19
N LYS A 198 -6.07 3.08 -5.74
CA LYS A 198 -5.61 1.82 -6.33
C LYS A 198 -6.68 0.73 -6.27
N LEU A 199 -7.40 0.61 -5.15
CA LEU A 199 -8.51 -0.32 -5.00
C LEU A 199 -9.66 0.02 -5.96
N LEU A 200 -10.03 1.30 -6.06
CA LEU A 200 -11.07 1.75 -6.98
C LEU A 200 -10.70 1.50 -8.44
N GLU A 201 -9.50 1.89 -8.86
CA GLU A 201 -8.98 1.70 -10.21
C GLU A 201 -8.95 0.21 -10.58
N HIS A 202 -8.48 -0.64 -9.67
CA HIS A 202 -8.47 -2.09 -9.88
C HIS A 202 -9.89 -2.63 -10.10
N GLY A 203 -10.84 -2.26 -9.23
CA GLY A 203 -12.23 -2.67 -9.37
C GLY A 203 -12.87 -2.17 -10.67
N GLU A 204 -12.53 -0.95 -11.14
CA GLU A 204 -12.98 -0.45 -12.44
C GLU A 204 -12.40 -1.24 -13.62
N VAL A 205 -11.10 -1.55 -13.57
CA VAL A 205 -10.43 -2.35 -14.62
C VAL A 205 -11.02 -3.73 -14.67
N GLU A 206 -11.16 -4.40 -13.53
CA GLU A 206 -11.75 -5.75 -13.44
C GLU A 206 -13.21 -5.75 -13.94
N ALA A 207 -14.00 -4.76 -13.53
CA ALA A 207 -15.38 -4.62 -13.99
C ALA A 207 -15.47 -4.47 -15.53
N ARG A 208 -14.55 -3.69 -16.15
CA ARG A 208 -14.46 -3.56 -17.62
C ARG A 208 -14.07 -4.87 -18.29
N GLN A 209 -13.09 -5.59 -17.74
CA GLN A 209 -12.63 -6.89 -18.25
C GLN A 209 -13.74 -7.94 -18.23
N LEU A 210 -14.58 -7.92 -17.19
CA LEU A 210 -15.76 -8.77 -17.06
C LEU A 210 -16.95 -8.31 -17.94
N GLY A 211 -16.80 -7.22 -18.69
CA GLY A 211 -17.81 -6.72 -19.64
C GLY A 211 -18.92 -5.88 -19.02
N PHE A 212 -18.78 -5.45 -17.76
CA PHE A 212 -19.72 -4.53 -17.13
C PHE A 212 -19.59 -3.13 -17.75
N LYS A 213 -20.70 -2.39 -17.80
CA LYS A 213 -20.81 -1.05 -18.36
C LYS A 213 -21.13 -0.01 -17.30
N LYS A 214 -21.52 -0.44 -16.12
CA LYS A 214 -21.93 0.40 -15.01
C LYS A 214 -21.34 -0.11 -13.71
N LEU A 215 -20.77 0.78 -12.93
CA LEU A 215 -20.27 0.46 -11.58
C LEU A 215 -21.06 1.26 -10.55
N PHE A 216 -21.69 0.56 -9.62
CA PHE A 216 -22.42 1.15 -8.51
C PHE A 216 -21.57 1.13 -7.25
N VAL A 217 -21.76 2.15 -6.40
CA VAL A 217 -21.26 2.22 -5.02
C VAL A 217 -22.39 2.69 -4.12
N LEU A 218 -22.55 2.02 -2.98
CA LEU A 218 -23.50 2.42 -1.95
C LEU A 218 -22.74 2.91 -0.71
N THR A 219 -22.83 4.19 -0.40
CA THR A 219 -22.09 4.80 0.71
C THR A 219 -22.97 5.66 1.60
N THR A 220 -22.65 5.72 2.89
CA THR A 220 -23.30 6.60 3.88
C THR A 220 -22.49 7.87 4.15
N ARG A 221 -21.17 7.85 3.99
CA ARG A 221 -20.27 8.94 4.43
C ARG A 221 -19.35 9.47 3.35
N THR A 222 -18.86 8.62 2.46
CA THR A 222 -17.75 8.96 1.53
C THR A 222 -18.23 9.35 0.12
N ALA A 223 -19.47 9.81 -0.04
CA ALA A 223 -20.03 10.13 -1.36
C ALA A 223 -19.15 11.14 -2.13
N HIS A 224 -18.67 12.20 -1.46
CA HIS A 224 -17.84 13.23 -2.09
C HIS A 224 -16.57 12.64 -2.71
N TRP A 225 -15.89 11.75 -1.99
CA TRP A 225 -14.68 11.09 -2.47
C TRP A 225 -14.89 10.32 -3.79
N PHE A 226 -16.04 9.63 -3.93
CA PHE A 226 -16.40 8.93 -5.16
C PHE A 226 -16.80 9.90 -6.28
N ILE A 227 -17.51 11.00 -5.96
CA ILE A 227 -17.91 12.02 -6.94
C ILE A 227 -16.68 12.65 -7.57
N GLU A 228 -15.66 13.00 -6.81
CA GLU A 228 -14.37 13.50 -7.31
C GLU A 228 -13.69 12.52 -8.28
N ARG A 229 -14.03 11.22 -8.20
CA ARG A 229 -13.50 10.15 -9.06
C ARG A 229 -14.45 9.72 -10.17
N GLY A 230 -15.42 10.61 -10.51
CA GLY A 230 -16.27 10.48 -11.69
C GLY A 230 -17.55 9.68 -11.46
N PHE A 231 -17.95 9.42 -10.21
CA PHE A 231 -19.27 8.89 -9.91
C PHE A 231 -20.29 10.04 -9.84
N ALA A 232 -21.52 9.76 -10.21
CA ALA A 232 -22.65 10.66 -10.06
C ALA A 232 -23.71 10.05 -9.13
N GLU A 233 -24.42 10.90 -8.37
CA GLU A 233 -25.55 10.43 -7.57
C GLU A 233 -26.65 9.90 -8.50
N ALA A 234 -27.23 8.77 -8.11
CA ALA A 234 -28.31 8.12 -8.85
C ALA A 234 -29.48 7.82 -7.90
N ALA A 235 -30.67 7.79 -8.47
CA ALA A 235 -31.84 7.33 -7.71
C ALA A 235 -31.74 5.83 -7.39
N ILE A 236 -32.34 5.37 -6.28
CA ILE A 236 -32.40 3.95 -5.93
C ILE A 236 -33.02 3.12 -7.07
N GLY A 237 -33.93 3.73 -7.84
CA GLY A 237 -34.52 3.14 -9.04
C GLY A 237 -33.52 2.75 -10.14
N ALA A 238 -32.31 3.30 -10.13
CA ALA A 238 -31.26 2.95 -11.10
C ALA A 238 -30.58 1.59 -10.78
N LEU A 239 -30.71 1.10 -9.54
CA LEU A 239 -30.21 -0.21 -9.15
C LEU A 239 -31.00 -1.33 -9.84
N PRO A 240 -30.37 -2.47 -10.19
CA PRO A 240 -31.08 -3.67 -10.60
C PRO A 240 -32.04 -4.17 -9.53
N GLU A 241 -33.17 -4.80 -9.94
CA GLU A 241 -34.25 -5.22 -9.04
C GLU A 241 -33.74 -6.12 -7.90
N SER A 242 -32.85 -7.06 -8.18
CA SER A 242 -32.24 -7.92 -7.18
C SER A 242 -31.51 -7.16 -6.08
N LYS A 243 -30.86 -6.04 -6.43
CA LYS A 243 -30.15 -5.19 -5.46
C LYS A 243 -31.10 -4.24 -4.74
N LYS A 244 -32.15 -3.73 -5.40
CA LYS A 244 -33.20 -2.92 -4.75
C LYS A 244 -33.89 -3.68 -3.62
N ALA A 245 -34.19 -4.97 -3.85
CA ALA A 245 -34.82 -5.81 -2.82
C ALA A 245 -33.96 -5.97 -1.55
N LEU A 246 -32.64 -5.87 -1.70
CA LEU A 246 -31.66 -5.93 -0.60
C LEU A 246 -31.26 -4.57 -0.06
N TYR A 247 -31.86 -3.47 -0.56
CA TYR A 247 -31.50 -2.13 -0.11
C TYR A 247 -31.95 -1.89 1.33
N ASN A 248 -30.98 -1.55 2.18
CA ASN A 248 -31.27 -1.24 3.58
C ASN A 248 -31.75 0.20 3.74
N TRP A 249 -33.07 0.39 3.86
CA TRP A 249 -33.73 1.69 4.01
C TRP A 249 -33.37 2.42 5.32
N GLN A 250 -33.05 1.69 6.37
CA GLN A 250 -32.65 2.30 7.65
C GLN A 250 -31.29 2.97 7.55
N ARG A 251 -30.40 2.38 6.75
CA ARG A 251 -29.04 2.88 6.55
C ARG A 251 -28.98 4.11 5.65
N ARG A 252 -29.98 4.32 4.77
CA ARG A 252 -30.09 5.47 3.85
C ARG A 252 -28.81 5.72 3.02
N SER A 253 -28.18 4.67 2.51
CA SER A 253 -26.99 4.80 1.68
C SER A 253 -27.30 5.58 0.42
N LYS A 254 -26.46 6.55 0.06
CA LYS A 254 -26.50 7.17 -1.26
C LYS A 254 -26.07 6.15 -2.29
N VAL A 255 -26.79 6.12 -3.41
CA VAL A 255 -26.43 5.32 -4.58
C VAL A 255 -25.63 6.18 -5.53
N LEU A 256 -24.43 5.74 -5.84
CA LEU A 256 -23.55 6.40 -6.80
C LEU A 256 -23.33 5.48 -7.99
N LEU A 257 -23.24 6.03 -9.18
CA LEU A 257 -23.07 5.32 -10.45
C LEU A 257 -21.97 5.95 -11.28
N LYS A 258 -21.09 5.11 -11.80
CA LYS A 258 -20.10 5.47 -12.84
C LYS A 258 -20.35 4.63 -14.08
N LYS A 259 -20.34 5.25 -15.27
CA LYS A 259 -20.27 4.53 -16.55
C LYS A 259 -18.80 4.15 -16.79
N LEU A 260 -18.56 2.89 -17.12
CA LEU A 260 -17.23 2.33 -17.34
C LEU A 260 -16.78 2.42 -18.81
#